data_f29350c88787e062e78d41a0b5e48c82
#
_entry.id   f29350c88787e062e78d41a0b5e48c82
#
_cell.length_a   1.000
_cell.length_b   1.000
_cell.length_c   1.000
_cell.angle_alpha   90.00
_cell.angle_beta   90.00
_cell.angle_gamma   90.00
#
_symmetry.space_group_name_H-M   'P 1'
#
loop_
_entity.id
_entity.type
_entity.pdbx_description
1 polymer ?
#
loop_
_entity_poly.entity_id
_entity_poly.type
_entity_poly.pdbx_seq_one_letter_code
_entity_poly.pdbx_strand_id
1 'polypeptide(L)'
;MKMYFKNNRTALVFLLAMLAVAPIKAQVAFGDAAKFNDGWLFRLTDDSAIVRTDYDDSEWRKLSLPHDWSIEGQLSPTLASCTGYLPGGIGWYRKHFRVEDNATRHYIYFEGVYNRSEVYLNGHLLGRRPNGYVSFLYD
;
A
#
# COMPACT_ATOMS: atom_id res chain seq x y z
N MET A 1 2.73 67.28 -24.06
CA MET A 1 2.49 66.23 -23.10
C MET A 1 3.27 64.98 -23.60
N LYS A 2 4.40 64.63 -22.97
CA LYS A 2 5.23 63.46 -23.36
C LYS A 2 4.80 62.29 -22.50
N MET A 3 4.25 61.22 -23.08
CA MET A 3 3.98 59.97 -22.41
C MET A 3 5.25 59.11 -22.40
N TYR A 4 5.71 58.75 -21.22
CA TYR A 4 6.79 57.78 -21.05
C TYR A 4 6.16 56.37 -20.88
N PHE A 5 6.35 55.49 -21.85
CA PHE A 5 6.05 54.08 -21.70
C PHE A 5 7.13 53.41 -20.84
N LYS A 6 6.79 53.08 -19.62
CA LYS A 6 7.65 52.30 -18.72
C LYS A 6 7.73 50.86 -19.25
N ASN A 7 8.94 50.43 -19.50
CA ASN A 7 9.23 49.16 -20.17
C ASN A 7 8.81 47.97 -19.28
N ASN A 8 7.71 47.28 -19.61
CA ASN A 8 7.14 46.17 -18.83
C ASN A 8 7.88 44.86 -19.00
N ARG A 9 9.11 44.86 -19.53
CA ARG A 9 9.90 43.64 -19.75
C ARG A 9 10.25 42.94 -18.43
N THR A 10 10.50 43.68 -17.36
CA THR A 10 10.81 43.13 -16.04
C THR A 10 9.60 42.43 -15.42
N ALA A 11 8.40 42.99 -15.56
CA ALA A 11 7.18 42.36 -15.04
C ALA A 11 6.84 41.06 -15.79
N LEU A 12 7.11 41.00 -17.10
CA LEU A 12 6.90 39.80 -17.90
C LEU A 12 7.88 38.65 -17.50
N VAL A 13 9.13 38.99 -17.19
CA VAL A 13 10.12 38.03 -16.74
C VAL A 13 9.74 37.43 -15.37
N PHE A 14 9.24 38.24 -14.44
CA PHE A 14 8.74 37.76 -13.15
C PHE A 14 7.50 36.88 -13.29
N LEU A 15 6.60 37.19 -14.19
CA LEU A 15 5.40 36.39 -14.47
C LEU A 15 5.77 35.03 -15.09
N LEU A 16 6.71 34.98 -16.02
CA LEU A 16 7.23 33.72 -16.60
C LEU A 16 8.02 32.90 -15.58
N ALA A 17 8.75 33.51 -14.66
CA ALA A 17 9.46 32.82 -13.61
C ALA A 17 8.49 32.17 -12.58
N MET A 18 7.33 32.80 -12.30
CA MET A 18 6.30 32.20 -11.45
C MET A 18 5.57 31.00 -12.09
N LEU A 19 5.48 30.97 -13.41
CA LEU A 19 4.87 29.85 -14.16
C LEU A 19 5.79 28.62 -14.24
N ALA A 20 7.08 28.78 -13.97
CA ALA A 20 8.06 27.70 -14.00
C ALA A 20 8.20 26.94 -12.67
N VAL A 21 7.41 27.29 -11.64
CA VAL A 21 7.32 26.49 -10.42
C VAL A 21 6.45 25.27 -10.72
N ALA A 22 7.07 24.24 -11.29
CA ALA A 22 6.45 22.93 -11.35
C ALA A 22 6.01 22.55 -9.92
N PRO A 23 4.80 21.99 -9.73
CA PRO A 23 4.38 21.53 -8.42
C PRO A 23 5.40 20.48 -7.97
N ILE A 24 6.22 20.83 -6.99
CA ILE A 24 7.07 19.88 -6.29
C ILE A 24 6.09 18.99 -5.54
N LYS A 25 5.70 17.89 -6.15
CA LYS A 25 5.07 16.81 -5.41
C LYS A 25 6.11 16.35 -4.40
N ALA A 26 5.87 16.61 -3.14
CA ALA A 26 6.63 15.99 -2.07
C ALA A 26 6.32 14.49 -2.11
N GLN A 27 6.96 13.78 -3.01
CA GLN A 27 6.94 12.34 -3.07
C GLN A 27 7.98 11.91 -2.07
N VAL A 28 7.57 11.21 -1.03
CA VAL A 28 8.51 10.52 -0.15
C VAL A 28 9.23 9.51 -1.02
N ALA A 29 10.43 9.87 -1.47
CA ALA A 29 11.25 9.00 -2.30
C ALA A 29 11.98 8.03 -1.38
N PHE A 30 11.43 6.83 -1.24
CA PHE A 30 12.12 5.69 -0.64
C PHE A 30 12.97 4.99 -1.70
N GLY A 31 13.93 5.67 -2.30
CA GLY A 31 14.76 5.07 -3.36
C GLY A 31 13.94 4.55 -4.55
N ASP A 32 14.39 3.47 -5.16
CA ASP A 32 13.67 2.81 -6.27
C ASP A 32 12.54 1.95 -5.74
N ALA A 33 11.30 2.44 -5.87
CA ALA A 33 10.11 1.72 -5.46
C ALA A 33 9.62 0.79 -6.59
N ALA A 34 9.55 -0.49 -6.32
CA ALA A 34 8.93 -1.48 -7.19
C ALA A 34 7.52 -1.86 -6.71
N LYS A 35 6.59 -2.07 -7.65
CA LYS A 35 5.28 -2.61 -7.32
C LYS A 35 5.41 -4.03 -6.81
N PHE A 36 4.74 -4.31 -5.68
CA PHE A 36 4.83 -5.58 -4.98
C PHE A 36 3.49 -6.35 -4.97
N ASN A 37 2.61 -6.05 -5.93
CA ASN A 37 1.21 -6.47 -5.92
C ASN A 37 0.97 -7.89 -6.46
N ASP A 38 1.85 -8.40 -7.32
CA ASP A 38 1.63 -9.69 -8.01
C ASP A 38 2.18 -10.88 -7.24
N GLY A 39 1.64 -12.06 -7.49
CA GLY A 39 2.17 -13.33 -6.99
C GLY A 39 1.96 -13.54 -5.50
N TRP A 40 0.89 -13.01 -4.94
CA TRP A 40 0.46 -13.32 -3.58
C TRP A 40 -0.31 -14.63 -3.52
N LEU A 41 -0.19 -15.33 -2.42
CA LEU A 41 -0.96 -16.50 -2.05
C LEU A 41 -1.98 -16.10 -1.00
N PHE A 42 -3.21 -16.62 -1.11
CA PHE A 42 -4.31 -16.27 -0.21
C PHE A 42 -5.00 -17.52 0.35
N ARG A 43 -5.33 -17.48 1.63
CA ARG A 43 -6.17 -18.46 2.31
C ARG A 43 -7.01 -17.80 3.40
N LEU A 44 -8.28 -18.17 3.46
CA LEU A 44 -9.20 -17.76 4.52
C LEU A 44 -9.18 -18.84 5.62
N THR A 45 -8.60 -18.54 6.77
CA THR A 45 -8.52 -19.45 7.91
C THR A 45 -8.04 -18.71 9.15
N ASP A 46 -8.34 -19.23 10.32
CA ASP A 46 -7.86 -18.75 11.63
C ASP A 46 -6.68 -19.59 12.19
N ASP A 47 -6.08 -20.45 11.37
CA ASP A 47 -4.93 -21.26 11.77
C ASP A 47 -3.68 -20.36 11.99
N SER A 48 -3.28 -20.21 13.24
CA SER A 48 -2.10 -19.42 13.62
C SER A 48 -0.76 -20.06 13.25
N ALA A 49 -0.73 -21.37 12.94
CA ALA A 49 0.48 -22.06 12.50
C ALA A 49 1.00 -21.53 11.16
N ILE A 50 0.15 -20.83 10.41
CA ILE A 50 0.49 -20.17 9.15
C ILE A 50 1.70 -19.23 9.25
N VAL A 51 1.94 -18.63 10.40
CA VAL A 51 3.10 -17.73 10.60
C VAL A 51 4.44 -18.43 10.36
N ARG A 52 4.49 -19.75 10.48
CA ARG A 52 5.72 -20.53 10.31
C ARG A 52 6.21 -20.47 8.87
N THR A 53 7.52 -20.42 8.70
CA THR A 53 8.18 -20.37 7.39
C THR A 53 8.11 -21.70 6.63
N ASP A 54 7.94 -22.81 7.35
CA ASP A 54 7.80 -24.16 6.80
C ASP A 54 6.34 -24.63 6.62
N TYR A 55 5.39 -23.72 6.78
CA TYR A 55 3.97 -24.03 6.55
C TYR A 55 3.72 -24.28 5.06
N ASP A 56 3.05 -25.38 4.74
CA ASP A 56 2.70 -25.75 3.37
C ASP A 56 1.62 -24.82 2.81
N ASP A 57 1.99 -24.03 1.82
CA ASP A 57 1.11 -23.11 1.12
C ASP A 57 0.86 -23.49 -0.36
N SER A 58 1.19 -24.72 -0.74
CA SER A 58 1.07 -25.23 -2.12
C SER A 58 -0.36 -25.15 -2.67
N GLU A 59 -1.36 -25.34 -1.81
CA GLU A 59 -2.79 -25.31 -2.13
C GLU A 59 -3.42 -23.91 -1.98
N TRP A 60 -2.62 -22.87 -1.73
CA TRP A 60 -3.16 -21.54 -1.58
C TRP A 60 -3.51 -20.91 -2.92
N ARG A 61 -4.57 -20.13 -2.94
CA ARG A 61 -5.00 -19.41 -4.14
C ARG A 61 -4.02 -18.30 -4.50
N LYS A 62 -3.53 -18.31 -5.75
CA LYS A 62 -2.71 -17.23 -6.30
C LYS A 62 -3.59 -16.05 -6.72
N LEU A 63 -3.15 -14.85 -6.39
CA LEU A 63 -3.82 -13.60 -6.75
C LEU A 63 -2.86 -12.41 -6.81
N SER A 64 -3.38 -11.28 -7.27
CA SER A 64 -2.72 -9.98 -7.23
C SER A 64 -3.49 -9.01 -6.35
N LEU A 65 -2.77 -8.07 -5.72
CA LEU A 65 -3.37 -6.99 -4.94
C LEU A 65 -3.69 -5.77 -5.85
N PRO A 66 -4.69 -4.95 -5.51
CA PRO A 66 -5.56 -5.06 -4.34
C PRO A 66 -6.57 -6.20 -4.44
N HIS A 67 -6.94 -6.79 -3.30
CA HIS A 67 -7.89 -7.88 -3.21
C HIS A 67 -8.76 -7.72 -1.96
N ASP A 68 -10.05 -7.96 -2.11
CA ASP A 68 -11.02 -8.02 -1.01
C ASP A 68 -11.78 -9.33 -1.08
N TRP A 69 -11.43 -10.26 -0.21
CA TRP A 69 -12.05 -11.59 -0.16
C TRP A 69 -13.49 -11.56 0.36
N SER A 70 -13.88 -10.53 1.11
CA SER A 70 -15.22 -10.46 1.70
C SER A 70 -16.31 -10.31 0.65
N ILE A 71 -16.02 -9.57 -0.45
CA ILE A 71 -16.98 -9.37 -1.56
C ILE A 71 -17.19 -10.63 -2.41
N GLU A 72 -16.34 -11.62 -2.27
CA GLU A 72 -16.49 -12.91 -2.95
C GLU A 72 -17.47 -13.85 -2.23
N GLY A 73 -17.80 -13.52 -0.97
CA GLY A 73 -18.73 -14.28 -0.15
C GLY A 73 -20.18 -13.91 -0.42
N GLN A 74 -21.09 -14.78 0.02
CA GLN A 74 -22.51 -14.52 -0.12
C GLN A 74 -23.01 -13.60 0.98
N LEU A 75 -23.82 -12.61 0.61
CA LEU A 75 -24.53 -11.75 1.55
C LEU A 75 -25.54 -12.59 2.36
N SER A 76 -25.59 -12.34 3.66
CA SER A 76 -26.58 -12.98 4.53
C SER A 76 -27.12 -11.99 5.55
N PRO A 77 -28.45 -11.97 5.77
CA PRO A 77 -29.05 -11.12 6.81
C PRO A 77 -28.65 -11.52 8.23
N THR A 78 -28.01 -12.67 8.43
CA THR A 78 -27.48 -13.13 9.70
C THR A 78 -26.09 -12.58 10.01
N LEU A 79 -25.44 -11.97 9.01
CA LEU A 79 -24.12 -11.33 9.16
C LEU A 79 -24.24 -9.88 9.61
N ALA A 80 -23.13 -9.32 10.08
CA ALA A 80 -23.12 -7.98 10.65
C ALA A 80 -23.45 -6.90 9.60
N SER A 81 -24.38 -6.01 9.93
CA SER A 81 -24.76 -4.89 9.06
C SER A 81 -23.62 -3.88 8.86
N CYS A 82 -22.73 -3.73 9.84
CA CYS A 82 -21.57 -2.83 9.75
C CYS A 82 -20.55 -3.26 8.71
N THR A 83 -20.57 -4.52 8.26
CA THR A 83 -19.77 -5.03 7.15
C THR A 83 -20.58 -5.18 5.85
N GLY A 84 -21.76 -4.56 5.78
CA GLY A 84 -22.65 -4.68 4.62
C GLY A 84 -23.23 -6.09 4.45
N TYR A 85 -23.39 -6.85 5.54
CA TYR A 85 -23.86 -8.24 5.53
C TYR A 85 -22.91 -9.21 4.76
N LEU A 86 -21.66 -8.80 4.60
CA LEU A 86 -20.59 -9.63 4.00
C LEU A 86 -19.94 -10.52 5.08
N PRO A 87 -19.37 -11.68 4.69
CA PRO A 87 -18.69 -12.56 5.63
C PRO A 87 -17.45 -11.87 6.23
N GLY A 88 -17.21 -12.15 7.50
CA GLY A 88 -16.00 -11.78 8.22
C GLY A 88 -15.06 -12.97 8.38
N GLY A 89 -13.86 -12.73 8.87
CA GLY A 89 -12.88 -13.79 9.14
C GLY A 89 -11.44 -13.30 9.05
N ILE A 90 -10.50 -14.24 9.11
CA ILE A 90 -9.07 -13.96 9.00
C ILE A 90 -8.58 -14.39 7.63
N GLY A 91 -8.20 -13.40 6.81
CA GLY A 91 -7.58 -13.63 5.50
C GLY A 91 -6.05 -13.56 5.62
N TRP A 92 -5.39 -14.63 5.23
CA TRP A 92 -3.94 -14.69 5.17
C TRP A 92 -3.46 -14.44 3.74
N TYR A 93 -2.48 -13.56 3.65
CA TYR A 93 -1.79 -13.24 2.40
C TYR A 93 -0.32 -13.55 2.58
N ARG A 94 0.26 -14.37 1.71
CA ARG A 94 1.67 -14.74 1.76
C ARG A 94 2.33 -14.46 0.42
N LYS A 95 3.58 -14.01 0.48
CA LYS A 95 4.39 -13.81 -0.71
C LYS A 95 5.81 -14.27 -0.45
N HIS A 96 6.30 -15.12 -1.34
CA HIS A 96 7.70 -15.48 -1.38
C HIS A 96 8.45 -14.52 -2.31
N PHE A 97 9.55 -13.98 -1.83
CA PHE A 97 10.38 -13.07 -2.62
C PHE A 97 11.84 -13.17 -2.21
N ARG A 98 12.71 -12.71 -3.09
CA ARG A 98 14.14 -12.56 -2.83
C ARG A 98 14.51 -11.10 -3.00
N VAL A 99 15.42 -10.64 -2.18
CA VAL A 99 16.04 -9.33 -2.30
C VAL A 99 17.40 -9.55 -2.92
N GLU A 100 17.61 -9.03 -4.13
CA GLU A 100 18.84 -9.21 -4.92
C GLU A 100 19.77 -8.01 -4.81
N ASP A 101 19.41 -7.03 -4.02
CA ASP A 101 20.08 -5.76 -3.94
C ASP A 101 21.09 -5.73 -2.78
N ASN A 102 22.17 -4.97 -3.00
CA ASN A 102 23.19 -4.62 -2.00
C ASN A 102 22.80 -3.36 -1.21
N ALA A 103 21.57 -2.88 -1.32
CA ALA A 103 21.09 -1.76 -0.52
C ALA A 103 21.20 -2.07 0.97
N THR A 104 21.56 -1.07 1.75
CA THR A 104 21.75 -1.21 3.19
C THR A 104 20.43 -1.32 3.96
N ARG A 105 19.33 -0.94 3.33
CA ARG A 105 17.98 -0.95 3.92
C ARG A 105 16.92 -1.23 2.86
N HIS A 106 15.91 -2.00 3.26
CA HIS A 106 14.75 -2.34 2.44
C HIS A 106 13.48 -2.02 3.22
N TYR A 107 12.49 -1.50 2.53
CA TYR A 107 11.23 -1.12 3.14
C TYR A 107 10.07 -1.80 2.43
N ILE A 108 9.10 -2.29 3.18
CA ILE A 108 7.81 -2.72 2.65
C ILE A 108 6.78 -1.66 3.03
N TYR A 109 6.18 -1.03 2.00
CA TYR A 109 5.16 0.00 2.17
C TYR A 109 3.79 -0.54 1.81
N PHE A 110 2.84 -0.34 2.71
CA PHE A 110 1.43 -0.66 2.52
C PHE A 110 0.63 0.62 2.42
N GLU A 111 -0.16 0.77 1.36
CA GLU A 111 -1.07 1.91 1.18
C GLU A 111 -2.26 1.85 2.15
N GLY A 112 -2.68 0.64 2.52
CA GLY A 112 -3.69 0.35 3.51
C GLY A 112 -4.04 -1.13 3.53
N VAL A 113 -4.37 -1.66 4.71
CA VAL A 113 -4.84 -3.04 4.88
C VAL A 113 -6.04 -3.04 5.83
N TYR A 114 -7.22 -3.26 5.31
CA TYR A 114 -8.46 -3.28 6.09
C TYR A 114 -8.74 -4.68 6.62
N ASN A 115 -8.91 -4.84 7.94
CA ASN A 115 -8.48 -4.03 9.06
C ASN A 115 -7.85 -4.95 10.12
N ARG A 116 -7.27 -4.37 11.20
CA ARG A 116 -6.60 -5.12 12.27
C ARG A 116 -5.52 -6.07 11.74
N SER A 117 -4.73 -5.55 10.81
CA SER A 117 -3.69 -6.35 10.15
C SER A 117 -2.48 -6.60 11.04
N GLU A 118 -1.89 -7.75 10.87
CA GLU A 118 -0.58 -8.14 11.39
C GLU A 118 0.33 -8.45 10.20
N VAL A 119 1.58 -8.02 10.27
CA VAL A 119 2.56 -8.29 9.21
C VAL A 119 3.72 -9.07 9.79
N TYR A 120 4.07 -10.14 9.12
CA TYR A 120 5.17 -11.03 9.50
C TYR A 120 6.19 -11.11 8.37
N LEU A 121 7.46 -11.20 8.73
CA LEU A 121 8.56 -11.50 7.82
C LEU A 121 9.35 -12.68 8.37
N ASN A 122 9.45 -13.75 7.61
CA ASN A 122 10.17 -14.99 8.02
C ASN A 122 9.74 -15.50 9.41
N GLY A 123 8.44 -15.45 9.70
CA GLY A 123 7.88 -15.87 10.98
C GLY A 123 7.96 -14.84 12.11
N HIS A 124 8.61 -13.70 11.89
CA HIS A 124 8.75 -12.65 12.90
C HIS A 124 7.70 -11.56 12.68
N LEU A 125 6.98 -11.21 13.75
CA LEU A 125 6.00 -10.13 13.73
C LEU A 125 6.71 -8.77 13.57
N LEU A 126 6.46 -8.07 12.46
CA LEU A 126 6.94 -6.71 12.24
C LEU A 126 6.06 -5.68 12.96
N GLY A 127 4.75 -5.92 13.00
CA GLY A 127 3.84 -5.04 13.70
C GLY A 127 2.36 -5.29 13.42
N ARG A 128 1.53 -4.52 14.14
CA ARG A 128 0.07 -4.57 14.09
C ARG A 128 -0.51 -3.21 13.71
N ARG A 129 -1.54 -3.19 12.88
CA ARG A 129 -2.25 -1.99 12.46
C ARG A 129 -3.76 -2.17 12.62
N PRO A 130 -4.37 -1.51 13.60
CA PRO A 130 -5.81 -1.63 13.83
C PRO A 130 -6.64 -0.88 12.79
N ASN A 131 -6.10 0.21 12.23
CA ASN A 131 -6.78 1.07 11.26
C ASN A 131 -6.43 0.63 9.83
N GLY A 132 -7.47 0.42 9.00
CA GLY A 132 -7.32 -0.02 7.62
C GLY A 132 -7.13 1.08 6.57
N TYR A 133 -7.30 2.36 6.97
CA TYR A 133 -7.27 3.49 6.04
C TYR A 133 -5.97 4.32 6.10
N VAL A 134 -5.00 3.88 6.86
CA VAL A 134 -3.73 4.56 7.04
C VAL A 134 -2.62 3.74 6.42
N SER A 135 -1.80 4.39 5.62
CA SER A 135 -0.58 3.77 5.09
C SER A 135 0.46 3.58 6.19
N PHE A 136 1.29 2.57 6.01
CA PHE A 136 2.35 2.25 6.96
C PHE A 136 3.54 1.57 6.26
N LEU A 137 4.66 1.53 6.95
CA LEU A 137 5.93 1.06 6.44
C LEU A 137 6.65 0.23 7.51
N TYR A 138 7.34 -0.81 7.06
CA TYR A 138 8.28 -1.60 7.85
C TYR A 138 9.66 -1.60 7.20
N ASP A 139 10.70 -1.49 8.05
CA ASP A 139 12.13 -1.56 7.70
C ASP A 139 12.66 -2.97 7.96
#